data_8fa72c6ee6042f4eb227f02221e168c8
#
_entry.id   8fa72c6ee6042f4eb227f02221e168c8
#
_cell.length_a   1.000
_cell.length_b   1.000
_cell.length_c   1.000
_cell.angle_alpha   90.00
_cell.angle_beta   90.00
_cell.angle_gamma   90.00
#
_symmetry.space_group_name_H-M   'P 1'
#
loop_
_entity.id
_entity.type
_entity.pdbx_description
1 polymer ?
#
loop_
_entity_poly.entity_id
_entity_poly.type
_entity_poly.pdbx_seq_one_letter_code
_entity_poly.pdbx_strand_id
1 'polypeptide(L)'
;MNRPPRLLLNLARPWGEADPTTLAERAVGLGFHGVGLADSSRLMPDCWVESERVLAGTSAALAGPVVASLGVRHPATVAGALRTLEDHHPGRVFAVVGRGESSVHNEGLPVPSLRSHTDHLRTLRDRLLDGDGTHRLPGRLLGAASGPRTITATADALGGVLLDVGTELGTVRRAVALARADHPDTQVWLFVRALVVNDPRDAAPAAAPLLGSCAARMVAAPAWFGLDEEQLSLARQVAVRHDYLQHGVAHATTDVDDEGARLVRDRFLLVAPDGEVTRRTSSLTGLGIDGLVVAGGLPAVVPGLPALAAALRAGVAHAVPTEESR
;
A
#
# COMPACT_ATOMS: atom_id res chain seq x y z
N MET A 1 5.48 -1.86 -25.42
CA MET A 1 4.41 -2.76 -24.90
C MET A 1 4.40 -2.58 -23.39
N ASN A 2 3.35 -1.98 -22.82
CA ASN A 2 3.21 -1.86 -21.36
C ASN A 2 3.09 -3.26 -20.76
N ARG A 3 3.96 -3.58 -19.79
CA ARG A 3 3.82 -4.82 -19.00
C ARG A 3 2.53 -4.73 -18.19
N PRO A 4 1.81 -5.85 -18.00
CA PRO A 4 0.63 -5.85 -17.14
C PRO A 4 1.03 -5.45 -15.71
N PRO A 5 0.17 -4.71 -15.00
CA PRO A 5 0.42 -4.33 -13.61
C PRO A 5 0.71 -5.53 -12.72
N ARG A 6 1.72 -5.40 -11.86
CA ARG A 6 2.10 -6.46 -10.92
C ARG A 6 1.21 -6.42 -9.67
N LEU A 7 0.99 -7.57 -9.06
CA LEU A 7 0.20 -7.71 -7.84
C LEU A 7 1.11 -8.15 -6.69
N LEU A 8 1.13 -7.41 -5.58
CA LEU A 8 1.73 -7.84 -4.32
C LEU A 8 0.66 -7.92 -3.23
N LEU A 9 0.75 -8.94 -2.37
CA LEU A 9 -0.07 -9.04 -1.18
C LEU A 9 0.68 -8.44 0.02
N ASN A 10 0.09 -7.44 0.69
CA ASN A 10 0.68 -6.88 1.91
C ASN A 10 0.29 -7.69 3.15
N LEU A 11 1.26 -8.24 3.82
CA LEU A 11 1.10 -9.04 5.03
C LEU A 11 1.21 -8.13 6.27
N ALA A 12 0.09 -7.52 6.67
CA ALA A 12 -0.06 -6.90 7.98
C ALA A 12 -0.34 -8.01 9.01
N ARG A 13 0.71 -8.67 9.47
CA ARG A 13 0.65 -9.91 10.24
C ARG A 13 0.96 -9.64 11.73
N PRO A 14 -0.04 -9.66 12.63
CA PRO A 14 0.19 -9.58 14.08
C PRO A 14 1.04 -10.74 14.61
N TRP A 15 1.59 -10.56 15.80
CA TRP A 15 2.32 -11.63 16.50
C TRP A 15 1.45 -12.88 16.66
N GLY A 16 2.05 -14.07 16.44
CA GLY A 16 1.36 -15.35 16.59
C GLY A 16 0.53 -15.83 15.40
N GLU A 17 0.41 -15.03 14.35
CA GLU A 17 -0.26 -15.42 13.12
C GLU A 17 0.58 -16.37 12.23
N ALA A 18 -0.04 -16.86 11.16
CA ALA A 18 0.56 -17.84 10.24
C ALA A 18 1.95 -17.42 9.74
N ASP A 19 2.79 -18.40 9.48
CA ASP A 19 4.16 -18.20 8.98
C ASP A 19 4.18 -17.38 7.67
N PRO A 20 5.00 -16.31 7.56
CA PRO A 20 5.03 -15.44 6.39
C PRO A 20 5.52 -16.15 5.12
N THR A 21 6.39 -17.15 5.26
CA THR A 21 6.88 -17.94 4.11
C THR A 21 5.75 -18.76 3.51
N THR A 22 4.97 -19.46 4.33
CA THR A 22 3.78 -20.20 3.89
C THR A 22 2.74 -19.28 3.22
N LEU A 23 2.51 -18.08 3.78
CA LEU A 23 1.60 -17.11 3.19
C LEU A 23 2.13 -16.58 1.85
N ALA A 24 3.44 -16.35 1.74
CA ALA A 24 4.07 -15.92 0.49
C ALA A 24 3.99 -16.98 -0.61
N GLU A 25 4.29 -18.24 -0.30
CA GLU A 25 4.14 -19.35 -1.23
C GLU A 25 2.69 -19.50 -1.71
N ARG A 26 1.73 -19.40 -0.80
CA ARG A 26 0.31 -19.43 -1.14
C ARG A 26 -0.08 -18.28 -2.05
N ALA A 27 0.37 -17.04 -1.74
CA ALA A 27 0.09 -15.87 -2.57
C ALA A 27 0.67 -16.03 -3.99
N VAL A 28 1.93 -16.48 -4.11
CA VAL A 28 2.58 -16.73 -5.40
C VAL A 28 1.87 -17.84 -6.17
N GLY A 29 1.48 -18.92 -5.52
CA GLY A 29 0.68 -19.99 -6.12
C GLY A 29 -0.69 -19.53 -6.65
N LEU A 30 -1.23 -18.45 -6.10
CA LEU A 30 -2.46 -17.80 -6.56
C LEU A 30 -2.21 -16.70 -7.61
N GLY A 31 -0.95 -16.44 -7.99
CA GLY A 31 -0.57 -15.52 -9.06
C GLY A 31 -0.23 -14.10 -8.61
N PHE A 32 0.01 -13.87 -7.31
CA PHE A 32 0.72 -12.68 -6.88
C PHE A 32 2.21 -12.78 -7.25
N HIS A 33 2.84 -11.64 -7.52
CA HIS A 33 4.27 -11.56 -7.83
C HIS A 33 5.14 -11.60 -6.57
N GLY A 34 4.53 -11.50 -5.41
CA GLY A 34 5.22 -11.52 -4.12
C GLY A 34 4.41 -10.92 -2.99
N VAL A 35 5.08 -10.63 -1.89
CA VAL A 35 4.46 -10.10 -0.68
C VAL A 35 5.21 -8.89 -0.12
N GLY A 36 4.46 -7.99 0.51
CA GLY A 36 4.99 -6.92 1.34
C GLY A 36 4.85 -7.26 2.83
N LEU A 37 5.83 -6.92 3.64
CA LEU A 37 5.82 -7.10 5.10
C LEU A 37 5.58 -5.74 5.76
N ALA A 38 4.50 -5.59 6.51
CA ALA A 38 4.17 -4.34 7.19
C ALA A 38 5.13 -4.08 8.37
N ASP A 39 5.47 -2.80 8.59
CA ASP A 39 6.37 -2.34 9.66
C ASP A 39 5.60 -1.61 10.76
N SER A 40 5.33 -2.31 11.86
CA SER A 40 4.78 -1.72 13.09
C SER A 40 5.30 -2.53 14.27
N SER A 41 6.42 -2.09 14.83
CA SER A 41 7.22 -2.84 15.83
C SER A 41 6.45 -3.28 17.06
N ARG A 42 5.42 -2.55 17.48
CA ARG A 42 4.55 -2.94 18.60
C ARG A 42 3.51 -4.01 18.25
N LEU A 43 3.10 -4.05 16.99
CA LEU A 43 1.98 -4.88 16.56
C LEU A 43 2.42 -6.12 15.79
N MET A 44 3.60 -6.09 15.19
CA MET A 44 4.04 -7.07 14.19
C MET A 44 5.51 -7.43 14.39
N PRO A 45 5.94 -8.62 13.97
CA PRO A 45 7.34 -8.97 13.85
C PRO A 45 8.12 -7.98 12.99
N ASP A 46 9.43 -7.90 13.19
CA ASP A 46 10.31 -7.02 12.43
C ASP A 46 10.25 -7.33 10.94
N CYS A 47 9.87 -6.34 10.13
CA CYS A 47 9.65 -6.53 8.70
C CYS A 47 10.91 -6.91 7.93
N TRP A 48 12.12 -6.55 8.41
CA TRP A 48 13.38 -6.88 7.76
C TRP A 48 13.76 -8.34 7.98
N VAL A 49 13.61 -8.82 9.24
CA VAL A 49 13.82 -10.23 9.57
C VAL A 49 12.83 -11.13 8.84
N GLU A 50 11.56 -10.73 8.80
CA GLU A 50 10.53 -11.47 8.06
C GLU A 50 10.76 -11.42 6.55
N SER A 51 11.29 -10.32 6.00
CA SER A 51 11.65 -10.22 4.58
C SER A 51 12.76 -11.20 4.22
N GLU A 52 13.81 -11.29 5.03
CA GLU A 52 14.88 -12.28 4.82
C GLU A 52 14.33 -13.72 4.87
N ARG A 53 13.48 -14.04 5.87
CA ARG A 53 12.85 -15.36 5.97
C ARG A 53 12.06 -15.74 4.72
N VAL A 54 11.25 -14.81 4.21
CA VAL A 54 10.45 -15.03 2.99
C VAL A 54 11.35 -15.19 1.78
N LEU A 55 12.35 -14.32 1.61
CA LEU A 55 13.27 -14.35 0.48
C LEU A 55 14.11 -15.63 0.46
N ALA A 56 14.59 -16.10 1.61
CA ALA A 56 15.33 -17.34 1.74
C ALA A 56 14.45 -18.59 1.59
N GLY A 57 13.21 -18.53 2.09
CA GLY A 57 12.28 -19.67 2.13
C GLY A 57 11.49 -19.88 0.85
N THR A 58 11.45 -18.90 -0.10
CA THR A 58 10.69 -19.01 -1.35
C THR A 58 11.57 -18.71 -2.55
N SER A 59 11.42 -19.45 -3.66
CA SER A 59 12.28 -19.27 -4.84
C SER A 59 11.81 -18.19 -5.82
N ALA A 60 10.52 -17.80 -5.80
CA ALA A 60 9.91 -17.01 -6.86
C ALA A 60 9.31 -15.65 -6.41
N ALA A 61 9.18 -15.42 -5.11
CA ALA A 61 8.49 -14.23 -4.62
C ALA A 61 9.39 -12.98 -4.61
N LEU A 62 8.83 -11.85 -5.04
CA LEU A 62 9.31 -10.55 -4.58
C LEU A 62 8.94 -10.40 -3.10
N ALA A 63 9.85 -9.93 -2.27
CA ALA A 63 9.52 -9.63 -0.88
C ALA A 63 10.32 -8.45 -0.34
N GLY A 64 9.77 -7.82 0.71
CA GLY A 64 10.42 -6.76 1.42
C GLY A 64 9.44 -5.91 2.23
N PRO A 65 9.94 -4.90 2.94
CA PRO A 65 9.09 -4.05 3.79
C PRO A 65 8.11 -3.22 2.97
N VAL A 66 6.83 -3.25 3.38
CA VAL A 66 5.76 -2.43 2.81
C VAL A 66 4.74 -2.06 3.92
N VAL A 67 4.86 -0.91 4.56
CA VAL A 67 5.73 0.26 4.33
C VAL A 67 6.69 0.37 5.52
N ALA A 68 8.02 0.41 5.28
CA ALA A 68 8.98 0.70 6.34
C ALA A 68 8.98 2.17 6.72
N SER A 69 9.02 2.46 8.02
CA SER A 69 8.96 3.83 8.52
C SER A 69 10.35 4.48 8.62
N LEU A 70 10.57 5.55 7.84
CA LEU A 70 11.74 6.43 8.01
C LEU A 70 11.61 7.38 9.21
N GLY A 71 10.46 7.39 9.87
CA GLY A 71 10.27 8.10 11.14
C GLY A 71 10.77 7.30 12.35
N VAL A 72 10.85 5.97 12.23
CA VAL A 72 11.36 5.08 13.29
C VAL A 72 12.78 4.58 12.99
N ARG A 73 13.14 4.47 11.72
CA ARG A 73 14.45 3.94 11.28
C ARG A 73 15.23 4.98 10.50
N HIS A 74 16.49 5.17 10.86
CA HIS A 74 17.37 6.08 10.13
C HIS A 74 17.62 5.59 8.70
N PRO A 75 17.59 6.45 7.66
CA PRO A 75 17.75 6.05 6.27
C PRO A 75 19.05 5.30 5.97
N ALA A 76 20.13 5.58 6.69
CA ALA A 76 21.38 4.81 6.55
C ALA A 76 21.25 3.35 6.96
N THR A 77 20.50 3.06 8.04
CA THR A 77 20.23 1.70 8.50
C THR A 77 19.34 0.97 7.50
N VAL A 78 18.31 1.66 6.99
CA VAL A 78 17.42 1.13 5.94
C VAL A 78 18.20 0.80 4.67
N ALA A 79 19.10 1.67 4.22
CA ALA A 79 19.95 1.42 3.06
C ALA A 79 20.86 0.20 3.27
N GLY A 80 21.47 0.07 4.46
CA GLY A 80 22.30 -1.10 4.80
C GLY A 80 21.51 -2.40 4.73
N ALA A 81 20.31 -2.44 5.29
CA ALA A 81 19.43 -3.61 5.24
C ALA A 81 19.02 -3.97 3.80
N LEU A 82 18.60 -2.97 2.99
CA LEU A 82 18.24 -3.18 1.59
C LEU A 82 19.41 -3.70 0.74
N ARG A 83 20.63 -3.16 0.95
CA ARG A 83 21.83 -3.64 0.27
C ARG A 83 22.11 -5.11 0.61
N THR A 84 22.05 -5.46 1.88
CA THR A 84 22.26 -6.85 2.35
C THR A 84 21.22 -7.79 1.75
N LEU A 85 19.95 -7.43 1.79
CA LEU A 85 18.88 -8.25 1.20
C LEU A 85 19.07 -8.43 -0.31
N GLU A 86 19.44 -7.36 -1.03
CA GLU A 86 19.67 -7.42 -2.47
C GLU A 86 20.92 -8.24 -2.83
N ASP A 87 21.99 -8.17 -2.02
CA ASP A 87 23.20 -9.00 -2.21
C ASP A 87 22.89 -10.50 -1.99
N HIS A 88 22.02 -10.84 -1.00
CA HIS A 88 21.61 -12.22 -0.75
C HIS A 88 20.57 -12.73 -1.76
N HIS A 89 19.67 -11.85 -2.22
CA HIS A 89 18.51 -12.21 -3.05
C HIS A 89 18.39 -11.27 -4.26
N PRO A 90 19.34 -11.30 -5.22
CA PRO A 90 19.41 -10.35 -6.32
C PRO A 90 18.13 -10.31 -7.15
N GLY A 91 17.60 -9.12 -7.39
CA GLY A 91 16.41 -8.90 -8.20
C GLY A 91 15.08 -9.23 -7.52
N ARG A 92 15.08 -9.70 -6.26
CA ARG A 92 13.89 -10.15 -5.54
C ARG A 92 13.43 -9.20 -4.43
N VAL A 93 14.24 -8.22 -4.06
CA VAL A 93 13.87 -7.25 -3.02
C VAL A 93 12.94 -6.20 -3.60
N PHE A 94 11.77 -6.01 -2.96
CA PHE A 94 10.84 -4.93 -3.25
C PHE A 94 10.56 -4.19 -1.95
N ALA A 95 10.75 -2.89 -1.92
CA ALA A 95 10.60 -2.11 -0.71
C ALA A 95 9.78 -0.85 -0.92
N VAL A 96 8.97 -0.53 0.06
CA VAL A 96 8.28 0.76 0.15
C VAL A 96 8.65 1.41 1.48
N VAL A 97 9.05 2.67 1.41
CA VAL A 97 9.37 3.47 2.59
C VAL A 97 8.39 4.63 2.74
N GLY A 98 8.13 5.06 3.97
CA GLY A 98 7.20 6.15 4.23
C GLY A 98 7.56 6.95 5.48
N ARG A 99 6.80 8.01 5.74
CA ARG A 99 6.98 8.85 6.95
C ARG A 99 6.74 8.06 8.23
N GLY A 100 5.94 7.00 8.15
CA GLY A 100 5.40 6.28 9.28
C GLY A 100 4.18 7.00 9.85
N GLU A 101 3.09 6.29 10.03
CA GLU A 101 1.87 6.78 10.68
C GLU A 101 1.66 5.98 11.97
N SER A 102 1.15 4.76 11.89
CA SER A 102 0.93 3.91 13.06
C SER A 102 2.24 3.60 13.81
N SER A 103 3.32 3.29 13.11
CA SER A 103 4.61 2.99 13.73
C SER A 103 5.18 4.18 14.54
N VAL A 104 5.07 5.40 14.00
CA VAL A 104 5.54 6.61 14.70
C VAL A 104 4.65 6.93 15.90
N HIS A 105 3.33 6.90 15.71
CA HIS A 105 2.37 7.14 16.81
C HIS A 105 2.50 6.12 17.92
N ASN A 106 2.63 4.84 17.61
CA ASN A 106 2.73 3.77 18.59
C ASN A 106 4.02 3.84 19.43
N GLU A 107 5.09 4.43 18.87
CA GLU A 107 6.34 4.66 19.60
C GLU A 107 6.41 6.02 20.30
N GLY A 108 5.35 6.83 20.21
CA GLY A 108 5.32 8.17 20.81
C GLY A 108 6.30 9.16 20.15
N LEU A 109 6.70 8.89 18.91
CA LEU A 109 7.64 9.72 18.17
C LEU A 109 6.90 10.81 17.36
N PRO A 110 7.55 11.95 17.11
CA PRO A 110 6.97 12.99 16.26
C PRO A 110 6.97 12.53 14.79
N VAL A 111 5.86 12.77 14.10
CA VAL A 111 5.79 12.51 12.65
C VAL A 111 6.79 13.44 11.93
N PRO A 112 7.71 12.91 11.11
CA PRO A 112 8.67 13.72 10.38
C PRO A 112 7.97 14.78 9.50
N SER A 113 8.54 15.99 9.44
CA SER A 113 8.06 17.00 8.48
C SER A 113 8.23 16.52 7.04
N LEU A 114 7.51 17.12 6.09
CA LEU A 114 7.68 16.77 4.67
C LEU A 114 9.13 17.00 4.22
N ARG A 115 9.76 18.11 4.65
CA ARG A 115 11.16 18.42 4.34
C ARG A 115 12.10 17.32 4.86
N SER A 116 12.02 17.00 6.15
CA SER A 116 12.85 15.96 6.76
C SER A 116 12.64 14.60 6.07
N HIS A 117 11.39 14.25 5.75
CA HIS A 117 11.09 13.03 5.03
C HIS A 117 11.72 13.00 3.63
N THR A 118 11.61 14.09 2.88
CA THR A 118 12.24 14.22 1.54
C THR A 118 13.76 14.09 1.61
N ASP A 119 14.40 14.69 2.62
CA ASP A 119 15.84 14.56 2.84
C ASP A 119 16.22 13.12 3.20
N HIS A 120 15.38 12.40 3.96
CA HIS A 120 15.57 10.98 4.24
C HIS A 120 15.44 10.11 2.98
N LEU A 121 14.47 10.40 2.09
CA LEU A 121 14.32 9.67 0.82
C LEU A 121 15.54 9.86 -0.08
N ARG A 122 16.06 11.08 -0.20
CA ARG A 122 17.28 11.37 -0.96
C ARG A 122 18.49 10.67 -0.38
N THR A 123 18.66 10.73 0.94
CA THR A 123 19.75 10.02 1.64
C THR A 123 19.69 8.52 1.40
N LEU A 124 18.49 7.94 1.44
CA LEU A 124 18.28 6.52 1.17
C LEU A 124 18.65 6.18 -0.28
N ARG A 125 18.15 6.94 -1.26
CA ARG A 125 18.47 6.75 -2.67
C ARG A 125 19.99 6.81 -2.91
N ASP A 126 20.64 7.86 -2.43
CA ASP A 126 22.05 8.09 -2.69
C ASP A 126 22.94 6.98 -2.10
N ARG A 127 22.52 6.36 -0.99
CA ARG A 127 23.20 5.21 -0.37
C ARG A 127 22.94 3.87 -1.07
N LEU A 128 21.98 3.83 -1.99
CA LEU A 128 21.67 2.67 -2.83
C LEU A 128 22.25 2.77 -4.25
N LEU A 129 23.06 3.80 -4.52
CA LEU A 129 23.86 3.88 -5.73
C LEU A 129 25.17 3.10 -5.54
N ASP A 130 25.58 2.40 -6.57
CA ASP A 130 26.92 1.82 -6.68
C ASP A 130 27.92 2.89 -7.14
N GLY A 131 29.21 2.54 -7.15
CA GLY A 131 30.28 3.48 -7.51
C GLY A 131 30.21 4.01 -8.95
N ASP A 132 29.48 3.32 -9.84
CA ASP A 132 29.20 3.75 -11.22
C ASP A 132 27.89 4.54 -11.36
N GLY A 133 27.17 4.80 -10.25
CA GLY A 133 25.90 5.49 -10.23
C GLY A 133 24.69 4.60 -10.53
N THR A 134 24.86 3.30 -10.70
CA THR A 134 23.74 2.36 -10.90
C THR A 134 22.96 2.17 -9.62
N HIS A 135 21.62 2.28 -9.69
CA HIS A 135 20.75 2.04 -8.54
C HIS A 135 20.52 0.54 -8.31
N ARG A 136 20.74 0.07 -7.08
CA ARG A 136 20.65 -1.36 -6.75
C ARG A 136 19.24 -1.95 -6.84
N LEU A 137 18.21 -1.14 -6.61
CA LEU A 137 16.80 -1.56 -6.68
C LEU A 137 16.02 -0.77 -7.75
N PRO A 138 16.40 -0.83 -9.03
CA PRO A 138 15.72 -0.05 -10.06
C PRO A 138 14.26 -0.48 -10.20
N GLY A 139 13.31 0.47 -10.03
CA GLY A 139 11.87 0.21 -10.10
C GLY A 139 11.30 -0.70 -9.00
N ARG A 140 12.07 -0.97 -7.94
CA ARG A 140 11.69 -1.82 -6.82
C ARG A 140 11.78 -1.13 -5.45
N LEU A 141 12.21 0.13 -5.42
CA LEU A 141 12.14 1.01 -4.24
C LEU A 141 11.13 2.12 -4.52
N LEU A 142 10.10 2.19 -3.68
CA LEU A 142 9.05 3.21 -3.78
C LEU A 142 8.94 3.99 -2.48
N GLY A 143 8.38 5.19 -2.55
CA GLY A 143 7.95 5.94 -1.37
C GLY A 143 6.43 5.98 -1.27
N ALA A 144 5.88 5.78 -0.07
CA ALA A 144 4.44 5.88 0.17
C ALA A 144 3.99 7.34 0.27
N ALA A 145 2.91 7.68 -0.44
CA ALA A 145 2.37 9.03 -0.46
C ALA A 145 0.84 9.05 -0.62
N SER A 146 0.16 9.99 0.06
CA SER A 146 -1.29 10.14 0.01
C SER A 146 -1.75 11.56 -0.33
N GLY A 147 -0.94 12.58 -0.13
CA GLY A 147 -1.27 13.97 -0.43
C GLY A 147 -0.42 14.53 -1.56
N PRO A 148 -0.88 15.60 -2.25
CA PRO A 148 -0.23 16.09 -3.47
C PRO A 148 1.23 16.46 -3.27
N ARG A 149 1.56 17.21 -2.22
CA ARG A 149 2.96 17.61 -1.93
C ARG A 149 3.87 16.40 -1.63
N THR A 150 3.35 15.36 -0.98
CA THR A 150 4.12 14.16 -0.68
C THR A 150 4.31 13.33 -1.94
N ILE A 151 3.30 13.25 -2.83
CA ILE A 151 3.38 12.55 -4.11
C ILE A 151 4.51 13.13 -4.98
N THR A 152 4.49 14.45 -5.21
CA THR A 152 5.55 15.14 -5.98
C THR A 152 6.93 14.93 -5.35
N ALA A 153 7.08 15.24 -4.05
CA ALA A 153 8.37 15.11 -3.38
C ALA A 153 8.93 13.68 -3.39
N THR A 154 8.07 12.68 -3.36
CA THR A 154 8.46 11.26 -3.40
C THR A 154 8.85 10.84 -4.82
N ALA A 155 8.09 11.25 -5.84
CA ALA A 155 8.42 11.02 -7.25
C ALA A 155 9.80 11.60 -7.59
N ASP A 156 10.05 12.86 -7.22
CA ASP A 156 11.33 13.55 -7.43
C ASP A 156 12.50 12.86 -6.71
N ALA A 157 12.25 12.37 -5.50
CA ALA A 157 13.32 11.80 -4.68
C ALA A 157 13.70 10.38 -5.11
N LEU A 158 12.74 9.53 -5.47
CA LEU A 158 12.95 8.08 -5.69
C LEU A 158 12.64 7.59 -7.11
N GLY A 159 11.91 8.37 -7.93
CA GLY A 159 11.39 7.88 -9.21
C GLY A 159 10.37 6.75 -9.07
N GLY A 160 9.80 6.56 -7.87
CA GLY A 160 8.81 5.53 -7.58
C GLY A 160 7.90 5.89 -6.43
N VAL A 161 6.58 5.73 -6.60
CA VAL A 161 5.56 6.12 -5.62
C VAL A 161 4.56 4.98 -5.42
N LEU A 162 4.27 4.65 -4.17
CA LEU A 162 3.09 3.90 -3.77
C LEU A 162 2.01 4.89 -3.32
N LEU A 163 0.97 5.03 -4.10
CA LEU A 163 -0.16 5.90 -3.83
C LEU A 163 -1.12 5.25 -2.82
N ASP A 164 -1.36 5.89 -1.68
CA ASP A 164 -2.43 5.50 -0.73
C ASP A 164 -3.52 6.57 -0.74
N VAL A 165 -4.27 6.63 -1.84
CA VAL A 165 -5.27 7.65 -2.14
C VAL A 165 -6.69 7.08 -2.30
N GLY A 166 -6.88 5.82 -1.93
CA GLY A 166 -8.15 5.11 -2.12
C GLY A 166 -8.34 4.62 -3.55
N THR A 167 -9.60 4.32 -3.90
CA THR A 167 -9.98 3.67 -5.16
C THR A 167 -10.97 4.49 -6.00
N GLU A 168 -11.23 5.75 -5.61
CA GLU A 168 -12.02 6.68 -6.42
C GLU A 168 -11.21 7.10 -7.65
N LEU A 169 -11.76 6.81 -8.86
CA LEU A 169 -11.02 6.91 -10.13
C LEU A 169 -10.49 8.32 -10.42
N GLY A 170 -11.25 9.36 -10.10
CA GLY A 170 -10.83 10.74 -10.33
C GLY A 170 -9.63 11.13 -9.46
N THR A 171 -9.62 10.72 -8.20
CA THR A 171 -8.50 10.95 -7.29
C THR A 171 -7.27 10.15 -7.71
N VAL A 172 -7.42 8.87 -8.07
CA VAL A 172 -6.31 8.04 -8.56
C VAL A 172 -5.72 8.63 -9.85
N ARG A 173 -6.56 9.04 -10.82
CA ARG A 173 -6.11 9.68 -12.07
C ARG A 173 -5.28 10.93 -11.79
N ARG A 174 -5.77 11.84 -10.93
CA ARG A 174 -5.01 13.04 -10.54
C ARG A 174 -3.69 12.69 -9.86
N ALA A 175 -3.67 11.65 -9.01
CA ALA A 175 -2.47 11.22 -8.31
C ALA A 175 -1.42 10.62 -9.26
N VAL A 176 -1.84 9.80 -10.23
CA VAL A 176 -0.96 9.25 -11.27
C VAL A 176 -0.37 10.37 -12.14
N ALA A 177 -1.22 11.30 -12.60
CA ALA A 177 -0.78 12.45 -13.41
C ALA A 177 0.24 13.30 -12.63
N LEU A 178 -0.03 13.57 -11.36
CA LEU A 178 0.88 14.34 -10.50
C LEU A 178 2.22 13.64 -10.25
N ALA A 179 2.21 12.32 -10.04
CA ALA A 179 3.43 11.54 -9.83
C ALA A 179 4.35 11.53 -11.07
N ARG A 180 3.78 11.69 -12.27
CA ARG A 180 4.51 11.66 -13.55
C ARG A 180 4.69 13.04 -14.20
N ALA A 181 4.24 14.12 -13.54
CA ALA A 181 4.25 15.46 -14.14
C ALA A 181 5.64 15.89 -14.61
N ASP A 182 6.65 15.77 -13.75
CA ASP A 182 8.03 16.16 -14.06
C ASP A 182 8.92 14.96 -14.45
N HIS A 183 8.49 13.75 -14.15
CA HIS A 183 9.22 12.49 -14.38
C HIS A 183 8.29 11.43 -14.98
N PRO A 184 8.09 11.38 -16.31
CA PRO A 184 7.14 10.48 -16.97
C PRO A 184 7.39 8.99 -16.70
N ASP A 185 8.64 8.61 -16.44
CA ASP A 185 9.05 7.23 -16.18
C ASP A 185 8.88 6.81 -14.70
N THR A 186 8.30 7.70 -13.86
CA THR A 186 8.04 7.38 -12.45
C THR A 186 7.21 6.10 -12.34
N GLN A 187 7.70 5.14 -11.55
CA GLN A 187 6.96 3.94 -11.22
C GLN A 187 5.81 4.29 -10.28
N VAL A 188 4.58 4.01 -10.70
CA VAL A 188 3.38 4.35 -9.92
C VAL A 188 2.64 3.09 -9.53
N TRP A 189 2.59 2.81 -8.25
CA TRP A 189 1.83 1.72 -7.67
C TRP A 189 0.68 2.25 -6.83
N LEU A 190 -0.39 1.46 -6.70
CA LEU A 190 -1.55 1.83 -5.88
C LEU A 190 -1.70 0.86 -4.71
N PHE A 191 -1.86 1.40 -3.51
CA PHE A 191 -2.20 0.64 -2.31
C PHE A 191 -3.72 0.49 -2.23
N VAL A 192 -4.21 -0.75 -2.32
CA VAL A 192 -5.63 -1.05 -2.37
C VAL A 192 -6.00 -1.97 -1.20
N ARG A 193 -6.94 -1.52 -0.38
CA ARG A 193 -7.56 -2.36 0.64
C ARG A 193 -8.72 -3.11 0.00
N ALA A 194 -8.53 -4.41 -0.26
CA ALA A 194 -9.46 -5.21 -1.05
C ALA A 194 -9.87 -6.52 -0.35
N LEU A 195 -11.16 -6.80 -0.41
CA LEU A 195 -11.75 -8.07 0.04
C LEU A 195 -12.87 -8.46 -0.94
N VAL A 196 -12.98 -9.74 -1.24
CA VAL A 196 -14.16 -10.29 -1.90
C VAL A 196 -15.15 -10.75 -0.84
N VAL A 197 -16.39 -10.30 -0.95
CA VAL A 197 -17.51 -10.74 -0.13
C VAL A 197 -18.53 -11.46 -1.01
N ASN A 198 -19.17 -12.51 -0.47
CA ASN A 198 -20.17 -13.27 -1.23
C ASN A 198 -21.51 -12.53 -1.32
N ASP A 199 -21.85 -11.79 -0.27
CA ASP A 199 -23.07 -10.98 -0.19
C ASP A 199 -22.69 -9.50 -0.03
N PRO A 200 -23.27 -8.58 -0.80
CA PRO A 200 -23.05 -7.14 -0.61
C PRO A 200 -23.32 -6.66 0.83
N ARG A 201 -24.19 -7.33 1.57
CA ARG A 201 -24.47 -7.02 2.99
C ARG A 201 -23.29 -7.26 3.92
N ASP A 202 -22.35 -8.13 3.52
CA ASP A 202 -21.14 -8.42 4.29
C ASP A 202 -20.04 -7.36 4.08
N ALA A 203 -20.22 -6.46 3.12
CA ALA A 203 -19.20 -5.46 2.80
C ALA A 203 -18.97 -4.45 3.93
N ALA A 204 -20.01 -4.03 4.62
CA ALA A 204 -19.89 -3.07 5.72
C ALA A 204 -19.12 -3.67 6.92
N PRO A 205 -19.50 -4.85 7.45
CA PRO A 205 -18.73 -5.50 8.51
C PRO A 205 -17.26 -5.79 8.12
N ALA A 206 -17.03 -6.26 6.89
CA ALA A 206 -15.68 -6.57 6.41
C ALA A 206 -14.79 -5.33 6.25
N ALA A 207 -15.38 -4.18 5.92
CA ALA A 207 -14.69 -2.91 5.77
C ALA A 207 -14.33 -2.24 7.10
N ALA A 208 -15.10 -2.49 8.15
CA ALA A 208 -15.05 -1.76 9.42
C ALA A 208 -13.63 -1.58 10.01
N PRO A 209 -12.77 -2.61 10.09
CA PRO A 209 -11.42 -2.48 10.65
C PRO A 209 -10.50 -1.54 9.85
N LEU A 210 -10.87 -1.24 8.60
CA LEU A 210 -10.04 -0.48 7.66
C LEU A 210 -10.44 1.01 7.59
N LEU A 211 -11.64 1.37 8.06
CA LEU A 211 -12.24 2.69 7.83
C LEU A 211 -11.49 3.82 8.52
N GLY A 212 -11.11 3.65 9.78
CA GLY A 212 -10.53 4.73 10.60
C GLY A 212 -9.26 5.32 10.00
N SER A 213 -8.32 4.48 9.56
CA SER A 213 -7.09 4.93 8.92
C SER A 213 -7.33 5.60 7.56
N CYS A 214 -8.32 5.13 6.81
CA CYS A 214 -8.71 5.74 5.54
C CYS A 214 -9.34 7.12 5.75
N ALA A 215 -10.25 7.24 6.71
CA ALA A 215 -10.88 8.49 7.10
C ALA A 215 -9.83 9.53 7.57
N ALA A 216 -8.85 9.12 8.36
CA ALA A 216 -7.77 10.00 8.81
C ALA A 216 -7.00 10.63 7.62
N ARG A 217 -6.75 9.87 6.55
CA ARG A 217 -6.13 10.40 5.31
C ARG A 217 -7.02 11.40 4.60
N MET A 218 -8.32 11.13 4.51
CA MET A 218 -9.28 12.06 3.91
C MET A 218 -9.33 13.37 4.69
N VAL A 219 -9.39 13.30 6.01
CA VAL A 219 -9.40 14.47 6.92
C VAL A 219 -8.10 15.27 6.84
N ALA A 220 -6.96 14.63 6.63
CA ALA A 220 -5.66 15.30 6.52
C ALA A 220 -5.52 16.14 5.22
N ALA A 221 -6.31 15.85 4.18
CA ALA A 221 -6.24 16.56 2.90
C ALA A 221 -7.64 16.67 2.23
N PRO A 222 -8.63 17.31 2.86
CA PRO A 222 -10.03 17.24 2.43
C PRO A 222 -10.25 17.77 0.99
N ALA A 223 -9.62 18.88 0.62
CA ALA A 223 -9.72 19.43 -0.72
C ALA A 223 -9.12 18.49 -1.80
N TRP A 224 -8.07 17.76 -1.47
CA TRP A 224 -7.47 16.76 -2.35
C TRP A 224 -8.42 15.60 -2.64
N PHE A 225 -9.14 15.16 -1.61
CA PHE A 225 -10.17 14.11 -1.73
C PHE A 225 -11.54 14.66 -2.16
N GLY A 226 -11.66 15.94 -2.46
CA GLY A 226 -12.90 16.56 -2.93
C GLY A 226 -14.03 16.49 -1.92
N LEU A 227 -13.73 16.64 -0.61
CA LEU A 227 -14.74 16.66 0.43
C LEU A 227 -15.33 18.06 0.59
N ASP A 228 -16.65 18.15 0.59
CA ASP A 228 -17.36 19.30 1.11
C ASP A 228 -17.40 19.30 2.65
N GLU A 229 -18.01 20.32 3.26
CA GLU A 229 -18.04 20.48 4.71
C GLU A 229 -18.79 19.34 5.42
N GLU A 230 -19.88 18.85 4.83
CA GLU A 230 -20.68 17.75 5.37
C GLU A 230 -19.89 16.44 5.33
N GLN A 231 -19.32 16.10 4.19
CA GLN A 231 -18.48 14.92 3.99
C GLN A 231 -17.22 14.96 4.89
N LEU A 232 -16.63 16.13 5.09
CA LEU A 232 -15.51 16.31 6.01
C LEU A 232 -15.92 16.06 7.46
N SER A 233 -17.11 16.51 7.85
CA SER A 233 -17.68 16.24 9.19
C SER A 233 -17.88 14.74 9.40
N LEU A 234 -18.49 14.06 8.44
CA LEU A 234 -18.69 12.60 8.46
C LEU A 234 -17.35 11.85 8.53
N ALA A 235 -16.37 12.22 7.71
CA ALA A 235 -15.05 11.61 7.72
C ALA A 235 -14.33 11.80 9.07
N ARG A 236 -14.46 12.96 9.72
CA ARG A 236 -13.93 13.21 11.08
C ARG A 236 -14.52 12.29 12.13
N GLN A 237 -15.82 12.03 12.07
CA GLN A 237 -16.49 11.12 13.01
C GLN A 237 -15.96 9.68 12.87
N VAL A 238 -15.65 9.24 11.66
CA VAL A 238 -15.02 7.93 11.42
C VAL A 238 -13.56 7.94 11.87
N ALA A 239 -12.81 8.99 11.54
CA ALA A 239 -11.38 9.08 11.86
C ALA A 239 -11.08 9.06 13.36
N VAL A 240 -11.94 9.69 14.18
CA VAL A 240 -11.74 9.76 15.64
C VAL A 240 -11.85 8.39 16.32
N ARG A 241 -12.48 7.41 15.65
CA ARG A 241 -12.61 6.02 16.13
C ARG A 241 -11.36 5.19 15.88
N HIS A 242 -10.34 5.74 15.17
CA HIS A 242 -9.12 5.00 14.81
C HIS A 242 -8.18 4.89 16.01
N ASP A 243 -7.88 3.65 16.40
CA ASP A 243 -6.85 3.32 17.39
C ASP A 243 -5.63 2.71 16.68
N TYR A 244 -4.52 3.43 16.72
CA TYR A 244 -3.27 2.98 16.11
C TYR A 244 -2.70 1.70 16.76
N LEU A 245 -3.02 1.42 18.02
CA LEU A 245 -2.62 0.19 18.71
C LEU A 245 -3.43 -1.04 18.27
N GLN A 246 -4.57 -0.82 17.60
CA GLN A 246 -5.41 -1.87 17.04
C GLN A 246 -5.34 -1.91 15.50
N HIS A 247 -4.40 -1.20 14.91
CA HIS A 247 -4.25 -1.12 13.46
C HIS A 247 -3.98 -2.51 12.86
N GLY A 248 -4.89 -2.97 11.98
CA GLY A 248 -4.82 -4.29 11.36
C GLY A 248 -5.42 -5.43 12.19
N VAL A 249 -5.95 -5.17 13.38
CA VAL A 249 -6.64 -6.16 14.22
C VAL A 249 -8.14 -6.04 14.02
N ALA A 250 -8.83 -7.19 13.88
CA ALA A 250 -10.25 -7.26 13.57
C ALA A 250 -11.17 -7.00 14.79
N HIS A 251 -10.97 -5.90 15.47
CA HIS A 251 -11.90 -5.46 16.53
C HIS A 251 -12.71 -4.27 16.05
N ALA A 252 -13.69 -4.56 15.20
CA ALA A 252 -14.67 -3.57 14.83
C ALA A 252 -15.75 -3.49 15.92
N THR A 253 -15.60 -2.55 16.81
CA THR A 253 -16.77 -2.01 17.47
C THR A 253 -17.20 -0.81 16.65
N THR A 254 -18.37 -0.84 16.02
CA THR A 254 -19.19 0.35 15.81
C THR A 254 -20.11 0.22 14.63
N ASP A 255 -21.17 1.01 14.60
CA ASP A 255 -22.10 1.20 13.49
C ASP A 255 -21.35 1.34 12.17
N VAL A 256 -21.21 0.19 11.52
CA VAL A 256 -20.40 0.03 10.30
C VAL A 256 -21.15 0.45 9.06
N ASP A 257 -22.39 0.86 9.21
CA ASP A 257 -23.29 1.25 8.12
C ASP A 257 -23.82 2.68 8.24
N ASP A 258 -23.17 3.52 9.05
CA ASP A 258 -23.47 4.95 9.07
C ASP A 258 -23.00 5.62 7.75
N GLU A 259 -23.48 6.81 7.50
CA GLU A 259 -23.20 7.55 6.27
C GLU A 259 -21.71 7.87 6.10
N GLY A 260 -21.01 8.15 7.21
CA GLY A 260 -19.57 8.37 7.20
C GLY A 260 -18.79 7.11 6.84
N ALA A 261 -19.20 5.96 7.38
CA ALA A 261 -18.60 4.67 7.03
C ALA A 261 -18.79 4.34 5.54
N ARG A 262 -20.00 4.58 5.00
CA ARG A 262 -20.27 4.41 3.55
C ARG A 262 -19.42 5.33 2.71
N LEU A 263 -19.32 6.61 3.02
CA LEU A 263 -18.49 7.59 2.32
C LEU A 263 -17.03 7.12 2.24
N VAL A 264 -16.45 6.71 3.36
CA VAL A 264 -15.04 6.26 3.42
C VAL A 264 -14.85 4.95 2.66
N ARG A 265 -15.74 3.97 2.85
CA ARG A 265 -15.70 2.67 2.15
C ARG A 265 -15.72 2.87 0.64
N ASP A 266 -16.67 3.63 0.13
CA ASP A 266 -16.89 3.77 -1.30
C ASP A 266 -15.73 4.49 -2.00
N ARG A 267 -15.06 5.42 -1.31
CA ARG A 267 -13.90 6.15 -1.85
C ARG A 267 -12.57 5.43 -1.68
N PHE A 268 -12.41 4.65 -0.60
CA PHE A 268 -11.09 4.11 -0.25
C PHE A 268 -10.95 2.61 -0.43
N LEU A 269 -12.03 1.84 -0.32
CA LEU A 269 -11.96 0.39 -0.25
C LEU A 269 -12.49 -0.28 -1.51
N LEU A 270 -12.00 -1.48 -1.74
CA LEU A 270 -12.48 -2.39 -2.77
C LEU A 270 -13.04 -3.65 -2.09
N VAL A 271 -14.12 -3.47 -1.33
CA VAL A 271 -14.82 -4.55 -0.61
C VAL A 271 -16.17 -4.77 -1.28
N ALA A 272 -16.27 -5.82 -2.09
CA ALA A 272 -17.40 -6.06 -2.96
C ALA A 272 -17.43 -7.53 -3.44
N PRO A 273 -18.51 -7.99 -4.09
CA PRO A 273 -18.51 -9.26 -4.82
C PRO A 273 -17.44 -9.30 -5.92
N ASP A 274 -17.00 -10.50 -6.28
CA ASP A 274 -15.89 -10.79 -7.18
C ASP A 274 -15.97 -10.06 -8.53
N GLY A 275 -17.13 -10.05 -9.17
CA GLY A 275 -17.35 -9.35 -10.44
C GLY A 275 -17.15 -7.84 -10.33
N GLU A 276 -17.55 -7.23 -9.22
CA GLU A 276 -17.34 -5.81 -8.97
C GLU A 276 -15.86 -5.50 -8.65
N VAL A 277 -15.18 -6.37 -7.87
CA VAL A 277 -13.73 -6.28 -7.65
C VAL A 277 -12.99 -6.36 -8.97
N THR A 278 -13.35 -7.30 -9.86
CA THR A 278 -12.77 -7.44 -11.21
C THR A 278 -12.94 -6.16 -12.01
N ARG A 279 -14.16 -5.64 -12.11
CA ARG A 279 -14.49 -4.45 -12.90
C ARG A 279 -13.72 -3.20 -12.38
N ARG A 280 -13.74 -2.97 -11.07
CA ARG A 280 -13.05 -1.80 -10.48
C ARG A 280 -11.53 -1.93 -10.60
N THR A 281 -10.97 -3.13 -10.46
CA THR A 281 -9.54 -3.40 -10.70
C THR A 281 -9.16 -3.06 -12.14
N SER A 282 -9.95 -3.48 -13.13
CA SER A 282 -9.73 -3.14 -14.54
C SER A 282 -9.72 -1.62 -14.76
N SER A 283 -10.68 -0.91 -14.18
CA SER A 283 -10.74 0.56 -14.30
C SER A 283 -9.52 1.25 -13.65
N LEU A 284 -9.06 0.78 -12.49
CA LEU A 284 -7.89 1.32 -11.80
C LEU A 284 -6.59 1.06 -12.59
N THR A 285 -6.41 -0.16 -13.09
CA THR A 285 -5.22 -0.53 -13.86
C THR A 285 -5.17 0.14 -15.22
N GLY A 286 -6.33 0.46 -15.82
CA GLY A 286 -6.45 1.27 -17.02
C GLY A 286 -5.96 2.72 -16.87
N LEU A 287 -5.75 3.21 -15.65
CA LEU A 287 -5.13 4.52 -15.39
C LEU A 287 -3.60 4.53 -15.55
N GLY A 288 -3.00 3.43 -15.99
CA GLY A 288 -1.56 3.35 -16.29
C GLY A 288 -0.68 3.12 -15.06
N ILE A 289 -1.20 2.53 -13.99
CA ILE A 289 -0.38 2.13 -12.83
C ILE A 289 0.48 0.91 -13.15
N ASP A 290 1.65 0.81 -12.53
CA ASP A 290 2.62 -0.29 -12.74
C ASP A 290 2.36 -1.50 -11.84
N GLY A 291 1.57 -1.33 -10.79
CA GLY A 291 1.20 -2.42 -9.89
C GLY A 291 0.23 -2.04 -8.78
N LEU A 292 -0.28 -3.07 -8.12
CA LEU A 292 -1.13 -2.97 -6.94
C LEU A 292 -0.44 -3.63 -5.75
N VAL A 293 -0.42 -2.93 -4.62
CA VAL A 293 -0.18 -3.54 -3.32
C VAL A 293 -1.53 -3.74 -2.65
N VAL A 294 -1.91 -4.99 -2.48
CA VAL A 294 -3.23 -5.37 -1.96
C VAL A 294 -3.13 -5.65 -0.48
N ALA A 295 -3.90 -4.94 0.32
CA ALA A 295 -3.95 -5.06 1.76
C ALA A 295 -5.34 -5.43 2.25
N GLY A 296 -5.37 -6.03 3.43
CA GLY A 296 -6.56 -6.35 4.21
C GLY A 296 -6.10 -6.96 5.52
N GLY A 297 -6.91 -6.94 6.57
CA GLY A 297 -6.58 -7.68 7.80
C GLY A 297 -6.40 -9.16 7.47
N LEU A 298 -5.28 -9.77 7.83
CA LEU A 298 -4.97 -11.17 7.49
C LEU A 298 -6.08 -12.16 7.86
N PRO A 299 -6.71 -12.07 9.06
CA PRO A 299 -7.82 -12.96 9.40
C PRO A 299 -8.98 -12.92 8.41
N ALA A 300 -9.22 -11.76 7.78
CA ALA A 300 -10.28 -11.62 6.78
C ALA A 300 -9.80 -11.97 5.36
N VAL A 301 -8.54 -11.67 5.02
CA VAL A 301 -7.97 -11.90 3.68
C VAL A 301 -7.66 -13.37 3.42
N VAL A 302 -7.08 -14.07 4.40
CA VAL A 302 -6.57 -15.45 4.19
C VAL A 302 -7.65 -16.44 3.75
N PRO A 303 -8.86 -16.47 4.34
CA PRO A 303 -9.93 -17.37 3.88
C PRO A 303 -10.41 -17.04 2.46
N GLY A 304 -10.56 -15.75 2.14
CA GLY A 304 -11.04 -15.26 0.84
C GLY A 304 -9.96 -15.08 -0.22
N LEU A 305 -8.69 -15.36 0.08
CA LEU A 305 -7.55 -15.05 -0.78
C LEU A 305 -7.66 -15.66 -2.19
N PRO A 306 -8.14 -16.91 -2.40
CA PRO A 306 -8.30 -17.45 -3.76
C PRO A 306 -9.29 -16.66 -4.62
N ALA A 307 -10.44 -16.27 -4.07
CA ALA A 307 -11.44 -15.47 -4.78
C ALA A 307 -10.90 -14.07 -5.09
N LEU A 308 -10.26 -13.43 -4.11
CA LEU A 308 -9.64 -12.13 -4.29
C LEU A 308 -8.54 -12.16 -5.37
N ALA A 309 -7.66 -13.16 -5.34
CA ALA A 309 -6.61 -13.32 -6.34
C ALA A 309 -7.18 -13.52 -7.75
N ALA A 310 -8.22 -14.33 -7.89
CA ALA A 310 -8.89 -14.58 -9.17
C ALA A 310 -9.50 -13.27 -9.72
N ALA A 311 -10.25 -12.54 -8.91
CA ALA A 311 -10.89 -11.29 -9.28
C ALA A 311 -9.86 -10.19 -9.69
N LEU A 312 -8.79 -10.04 -8.92
CA LEU A 312 -7.74 -9.06 -9.22
C LEU A 312 -7.00 -9.41 -10.52
N ARG A 313 -6.64 -10.67 -10.74
CA ARG A 313 -5.97 -11.12 -11.97
C ARG A 313 -6.85 -10.93 -13.20
N ALA A 314 -8.13 -11.27 -13.08
CA ALA A 314 -9.09 -11.03 -14.16
C ALA A 314 -9.18 -9.53 -14.48
N GLY A 315 -9.25 -8.65 -13.46
CA GLY A 315 -9.27 -7.21 -13.63
C GLY A 315 -8.01 -6.67 -14.30
N VAL A 316 -6.82 -7.16 -13.91
CA VAL A 316 -5.55 -6.77 -14.56
C VAL A 316 -5.50 -7.22 -16.03
N ALA A 317 -5.97 -8.43 -16.33
CA ALA A 317 -5.98 -8.97 -17.69
C ALA A 317 -6.96 -8.22 -18.62
N HIS A 318 -8.00 -7.62 -18.07
CA HIS A 318 -9.03 -6.85 -18.82
C HIS A 318 -8.81 -5.35 -18.77
N ALA A 319 -7.62 -4.88 -18.40
CA ALA A 319 -7.32 -3.45 -18.34
C ALA A 319 -7.62 -2.79 -19.70
N VAL A 320 -8.66 -1.95 -19.73
CA VAL A 320 -9.02 -1.17 -20.94
C VAL A 320 -8.24 0.12 -20.87
N PRO A 321 -7.39 0.44 -21.87
CA PRO A 321 -6.75 1.75 -21.96
C PRO A 321 -7.82 2.84 -21.96
N THR A 322 -7.70 3.86 -21.12
CA THR A 322 -8.59 5.02 -21.18
C THR A 322 -8.35 5.78 -22.48
N GLU A 323 -9.41 6.29 -23.12
CA GLU A 323 -9.33 6.98 -24.44
C GLU A 323 -8.36 8.18 -24.47
N GLU A 324 -7.96 8.71 -23.31
CA GLU A 324 -7.01 9.83 -23.16
C GLU A 324 -5.52 9.40 -23.17
N SER A 325 -5.22 8.12 -23.29
CA SER A 325 -3.83 7.61 -23.37
C SER A 325 -3.37 7.31 -24.81
N ARG A 326 -4.11 7.83 -25.81
CA ARG A 326 -3.73 7.74 -27.23
C ARG A 326 -3.20 9.05 -27.79
#